data_e8b4316c6bb8e96bb244d29a7940944b
#
_entry.id   e8b4316c6bb8e96bb244d29a7940944b
#
_cell.length_a   1.000
_cell.length_b   1.000
_cell.length_c   1.000
_cell.angle_alpha   90.00
_cell.angle_beta   90.00
_cell.angle_gamma   90.00
#
_symmetry.space_group_name_H-M   'P 1'
#
loop_
_entity.id
_entity.type
_entity.pdbx_description
1 polymer ?
#
loop_
_entity_poly.entity_id
_entity_poly.type
_entity_poly.pdbx_seq_one_letter_code
_entity_poly.pdbx_strand_id
1 'polypeptide(L)'
;MTRRFRLIEQYFAILISILVIGIFYDLLVIGNFNLAQIGLGSVIPSAPDTAALFIAVGMIGATVMPHALFVHSWLSRNKMDLLGTPINGGKKAASISDMTTKRTDDNHHTYTSEQKSRTNRLHRNETVIALTIAGVVNAGILLVAIPLFQGTGVNVNLTVQQFVAGMSHIYGPAIGVLFALTLLASGLSSSALGTIAGQVIMEGLIGKRWNIWARRIITRIVNVFPTTIAILLGLSPLVLLIYSQVILSLMIPLPMIPLVYYTSKKKFMGELVNRKRTIVLALATVVLIISFNTLLLTTLV
;
A
#
# COMPACT_ATOMS: atom_id res chain seq x y z
N MET A 1 5.66 -3.72 -25.26
CA MET A 1 4.73 -3.98 -24.14
C MET A 1 3.74 -5.04 -24.57
N THR A 2 3.69 -6.17 -23.89
CA THR A 2 2.76 -7.25 -24.23
C THR A 2 1.33 -6.83 -23.90
N ARG A 3 0.38 -7.22 -24.75
CA ARG A 3 -1.06 -6.90 -24.64
C ARG A 3 -1.62 -7.21 -23.23
N ARG A 4 -1.11 -8.24 -22.56
CA ARG A 4 -1.50 -8.63 -21.20
C ARG A 4 -1.05 -7.63 -20.11
N PHE A 5 0.11 -7.00 -20.25
CA PHE A 5 0.59 -6.00 -19.28
C PHE A 5 -0.27 -4.74 -19.33
N ARG A 6 -0.61 -4.27 -20.53
CA ARG A 6 -1.56 -3.14 -20.69
C ARG A 6 -2.92 -3.41 -20.09
N LEU A 7 -3.44 -4.64 -20.21
CA LEU A 7 -4.73 -4.98 -19.63
C LEU A 7 -4.71 -4.91 -18.08
N ILE A 8 -3.63 -5.37 -17.46
CA ILE A 8 -3.46 -5.27 -16.00
C ILE A 8 -3.34 -3.81 -15.57
N GLU A 9 -2.52 -3.03 -16.27
CA GLU A 9 -2.35 -1.60 -16.00
C GLU A 9 -3.69 -0.84 -16.16
N GLN A 10 -4.43 -1.11 -17.22
CA GLN A 10 -5.76 -0.54 -17.45
C GLN A 10 -6.76 -0.94 -16.36
N TYR A 11 -6.75 -2.21 -15.94
CA TYR A 11 -7.58 -2.69 -14.84
C TYR A 11 -7.33 -1.90 -13.55
N PHE A 12 -6.06 -1.76 -13.14
CA PHE A 12 -5.72 -0.97 -11.96
C PHE A 12 -6.06 0.51 -12.13
N ALA A 13 -5.82 1.09 -13.30
CA ALA A 13 -6.15 2.47 -13.59
C ALA A 13 -7.65 2.74 -13.46
N ILE A 14 -8.50 1.83 -13.98
CA ILE A 14 -9.96 1.94 -13.86
C ILE A 14 -10.39 1.87 -12.39
N LEU A 15 -9.88 0.90 -11.61
CA LEU A 15 -10.24 0.75 -10.21
C LEU A 15 -9.83 1.97 -9.37
N ILE A 16 -8.62 2.49 -9.59
CA ILE A 16 -8.13 3.69 -8.91
C ILE A 16 -8.95 4.91 -9.33
N SER A 17 -9.32 5.03 -10.61
CA SER A 17 -10.15 6.14 -11.09
C SER A 17 -11.53 6.12 -10.42
N ILE A 18 -12.18 4.98 -10.31
CA ILE A 18 -13.47 4.83 -9.61
C ILE A 18 -13.32 5.29 -8.16
N LEU A 19 -12.27 4.85 -7.46
CA LEU A 19 -12.00 5.21 -6.08
C LEU A 19 -11.78 6.72 -5.92
N VAL A 20 -10.93 7.32 -6.74
CA VAL A 20 -10.60 8.76 -6.66
C VAL A 20 -11.84 9.61 -6.97
N ILE A 21 -12.57 9.29 -8.04
CA ILE A 21 -13.79 10.02 -8.43
C ILE A 21 -14.85 9.88 -7.35
N GLY A 22 -15.06 8.68 -6.81
CA GLY A 22 -16.02 8.42 -5.75
C GLY A 22 -15.76 9.25 -4.51
N ILE A 23 -14.55 9.20 -3.98
CA ILE A 23 -14.17 9.96 -2.78
C ILE A 23 -14.25 11.46 -3.01
N PHE A 24 -13.82 11.93 -4.19
CA PHE A 24 -13.91 13.35 -4.52
C PHE A 24 -15.37 13.83 -4.62
N TYR A 25 -16.25 13.01 -5.17
CA TYR A 25 -17.68 13.29 -5.20
C TYR A 25 -18.27 13.32 -3.78
N ASP A 26 -17.94 12.33 -2.94
CA ASP A 26 -18.40 12.28 -1.55
C ASP A 26 -17.96 13.54 -0.78
N LEU A 27 -16.72 13.99 -0.95
CA LEU A 27 -16.18 15.22 -0.34
C LEU A 27 -16.95 16.47 -0.79
N LEU A 28 -17.31 16.57 -2.07
CA LEU A 28 -18.08 17.71 -2.61
C LEU A 28 -19.49 17.76 -2.01
N VAL A 29 -20.13 16.62 -1.80
CA VAL A 29 -21.49 16.56 -1.25
C VAL A 29 -21.49 16.83 0.25
N ILE A 30 -20.51 16.36 0.99
CA ILE A 30 -20.35 16.60 2.43
C ILE A 30 -20.11 18.09 2.73
N GLY A 31 -19.31 18.77 1.96
CA GLY A 31 -19.17 20.22 1.78
C GLY A 31 -18.74 21.08 2.96
N ASN A 32 -19.16 20.84 4.17
CA ASN A 32 -18.93 21.72 5.33
C ASN A 32 -17.79 21.25 6.22
N PHE A 33 -16.54 21.46 5.80
CA PHE A 33 -15.36 21.14 6.58
C PHE A 33 -14.80 22.36 7.30
N ASN A 34 -14.55 22.24 8.59
CA ASN A 34 -13.80 23.26 9.35
C ASN A 34 -12.29 23.08 9.09
N LEU A 35 -11.77 23.75 8.07
CA LEU A 35 -10.38 23.66 7.65
C LEU A 35 -9.39 24.03 8.76
N ALA A 36 -9.75 24.93 9.68
CA ALA A 36 -8.91 25.31 10.80
C ALA A 36 -8.74 24.15 11.79
N GLN A 37 -9.85 23.47 12.13
CA GLN A 37 -9.79 22.30 13.01
C GLN A 37 -9.04 21.12 12.37
N ILE A 38 -9.24 20.90 11.06
CA ILE A 38 -8.51 19.88 10.31
C ILE A 38 -7.02 20.18 10.33
N GLY A 39 -6.62 21.44 10.08
CA GLY A 39 -5.23 21.87 10.10
C GLY A 39 -4.58 21.68 11.48
N LEU A 40 -5.25 22.07 12.55
CA LEU A 40 -4.77 21.88 13.92
C LEU A 40 -4.64 20.39 14.28
N GLY A 41 -5.66 19.59 13.98
CA GLY A 41 -5.65 18.14 14.24
C GLY A 41 -4.60 17.37 13.43
N SER A 42 -4.21 17.88 12.25
CA SER A 42 -3.16 17.28 11.43
C SER A 42 -1.75 17.51 11.99
N VAL A 43 -1.55 18.57 12.78
CA VAL A 43 -0.23 18.94 13.33
C VAL A 43 -0.06 18.45 14.77
N ILE A 44 -1.15 18.44 15.55
CA ILE A 44 -1.10 18.03 16.94
C ILE A 44 -1.68 16.62 17.07
N PRO A 45 -0.84 15.58 17.17
CA PRO A 45 -1.33 14.21 17.34
C PRO A 45 -2.03 14.09 18.70
N SER A 46 -3.28 13.64 18.68
CA SER A 46 -4.05 13.34 19.89
C SER A 46 -4.67 11.95 19.76
N ALA A 47 -4.41 11.10 20.73
CA ALA A 47 -5.09 9.82 20.90
C ALA A 47 -5.73 9.82 22.28
N PRO A 48 -7.03 10.15 22.40
CA PRO A 48 -7.68 10.36 23.69
C PRO A 48 -7.79 9.07 24.51
N ASP A 49 -7.80 7.92 23.87
CA ASP A 49 -7.90 6.62 24.51
C ASP A 49 -7.13 5.52 23.74
N THR A 50 -7.06 4.34 24.35
CA THR A 50 -6.40 3.17 23.76
C THR A 50 -7.05 2.72 22.45
N ALA A 51 -8.36 2.88 22.28
CA ALA A 51 -9.08 2.51 21.08
C ALA A 51 -8.68 3.42 19.91
N ALA A 52 -8.58 4.74 20.14
CA ALA A 52 -8.10 5.70 19.15
C ALA A 52 -6.64 5.41 18.74
N LEU A 53 -5.78 5.07 19.72
CA LEU A 53 -4.40 4.69 19.45
C LEU A 53 -4.32 3.40 18.62
N PHE A 54 -5.16 2.41 18.93
CA PHE A 54 -5.23 1.15 18.20
C PHE A 54 -5.63 1.37 16.73
N ILE A 55 -6.62 2.23 16.49
CA ILE A 55 -7.05 2.59 15.14
C ILE A 55 -5.95 3.39 14.42
N ALA A 56 -5.29 4.34 15.10
CA ALA A 56 -4.20 5.14 14.52
C ALA A 56 -3.02 4.25 14.08
N VAL A 57 -2.62 3.29 14.90
CA VAL A 57 -1.58 2.30 14.56
C VAL A 57 -2.05 1.41 13.39
N GLY A 58 -3.32 1.00 13.37
CA GLY A 58 -3.92 0.29 12.25
C GLY A 58 -3.86 1.10 10.95
N MET A 59 -4.17 2.40 10.99
CA MET A 59 -4.05 3.29 9.82
C MET A 59 -2.61 3.41 9.29
N ILE A 60 -1.60 3.42 10.17
CA ILE A 60 -0.19 3.39 9.77
C ILE A 60 0.09 2.08 9.01
N GLY A 61 -0.36 0.93 9.53
CA GLY A 61 -0.20 -0.37 8.89
C GLY A 61 -0.92 -0.48 7.55
N ALA A 62 -2.08 0.16 7.43
CA ALA A 62 -2.85 0.20 6.18
C ALA A 62 -2.16 1.04 5.09
N THR A 63 -1.51 2.14 5.48
CA THR A 63 -0.85 3.06 4.53
C THR A 63 0.55 2.61 4.14
N VAL A 64 1.34 2.11 5.09
CA VAL A 64 2.73 1.70 4.86
C VAL A 64 2.83 0.19 4.97
N MET A 65 2.39 -0.51 3.92
CA MET A 65 2.39 -1.98 3.91
C MET A 65 3.81 -2.53 3.73
N PRO A 66 4.31 -3.40 4.64
CA PRO A 66 5.66 -3.99 4.52
C PRO A 66 5.89 -4.72 3.20
N HIS A 67 4.89 -5.45 2.74
CA HIS A 67 4.96 -6.21 1.50
C HIS A 67 4.97 -5.31 0.25
N ALA A 68 4.41 -4.11 0.30
CA ALA A 68 4.49 -3.15 -0.80
C ALA A 68 5.92 -2.68 -1.06
N LEU A 69 6.76 -2.56 -0.03
CA LEU A 69 8.18 -2.22 -0.17
C LEU A 69 8.93 -3.25 -1.02
N PHE A 70 8.65 -4.55 -0.80
CA PHE A 70 9.25 -5.62 -1.60
C PHE A 70 8.78 -5.60 -3.05
N VAL A 71 7.47 -5.41 -3.29
CA VAL A 71 6.90 -5.31 -4.65
C VAL A 71 7.48 -4.09 -5.38
N HIS A 72 7.57 -2.95 -4.70
CA HIS A 72 8.09 -1.73 -5.30
C HIS A 72 9.58 -1.87 -5.68
N SER A 73 10.38 -2.48 -4.81
CA SER A 73 11.77 -2.80 -5.09
C SER A 73 11.91 -3.74 -6.29
N TRP A 74 11.08 -4.78 -6.36
CA TRP A 74 11.07 -5.72 -7.48
C TRP A 74 10.66 -5.07 -8.81
N LEU A 75 9.61 -4.23 -8.79
CA LEU A 75 9.16 -3.49 -9.97
C LEU A 75 10.22 -2.49 -10.46
N SER A 76 10.88 -1.79 -9.54
CA SER A 76 11.95 -0.84 -9.86
C SER A 76 13.12 -1.52 -10.57
N ARG A 77 13.53 -2.69 -10.08
CA ARG A 77 14.60 -3.49 -10.70
C ARG A 77 14.22 -3.93 -12.12
N ASN A 78 13.02 -4.46 -12.29
CA ASN A 78 12.55 -4.90 -13.61
C ASN A 78 12.40 -3.73 -14.60
N LYS A 79 12.01 -2.54 -14.11
CA LYS A 79 11.95 -1.34 -14.96
C LYS A 79 13.34 -0.90 -15.42
N MET A 80 14.36 -1.01 -14.59
CA MET A 80 15.76 -0.75 -14.99
C MET A 80 16.21 -1.71 -16.08
N ASP A 81 15.90 -3.00 -15.97
CA ASP A 81 16.25 -4.00 -16.97
C ASP A 81 15.58 -3.73 -18.33
N LEU A 82 14.36 -3.17 -18.33
CA LEU A 82 13.64 -2.78 -19.55
C LEU A 82 14.18 -1.49 -20.20
N LEU A 83 14.59 -0.51 -19.40
CA LEU A 83 15.10 0.78 -19.87
C LEU A 83 16.58 0.72 -20.27
N GLY A 84 17.34 -0.22 -19.70
CA GLY A 84 18.76 -0.40 -19.95
C GLY A 84 19.09 -1.25 -21.19
N THR A 85 18.12 -1.93 -21.80
CA THR A 85 18.35 -2.64 -23.06
C THR A 85 18.44 -1.66 -24.21
N PRO A 86 19.56 -1.65 -24.97
CA PRO A 86 19.66 -0.82 -26.17
C PRO A 86 18.58 -1.23 -27.16
N ILE A 87 17.93 -0.23 -27.77
CA ILE A 87 16.81 -0.38 -28.74
C ILE A 87 17.23 -1.14 -30.01
N ASN A 88 18.52 -1.45 -30.19
CA ASN A 88 19.10 -2.10 -31.34
C ASN A 88 19.13 -3.64 -31.21
N GLY A 89 18.01 -4.24 -31.08
CA GLY A 89 17.90 -5.69 -31.16
C GLY A 89 16.53 -6.14 -30.72
N GLY A 90 15.64 -6.30 -31.68
CA GLY A 90 14.21 -6.65 -31.56
C GLY A 90 13.88 -7.84 -30.65
N LYS A 91 14.15 -7.76 -29.36
CA LYS A 91 13.65 -8.69 -28.36
C LYS A 91 12.46 -8.06 -27.65
N LYS A 92 11.29 -8.66 -27.92
CA LYS A 92 9.99 -8.35 -27.34
C LYS A 92 10.09 -8.18 -25.81
N ALA A 93 9.45 -7.14 -25.28
CA ALA A 93 9.29 -6.96 -23.85
C ALA A 93 8.74 -8.24 -23.20
N ALA A 94 9.46 -8.75 -22.23
CA ALA A 94 9.15 -9.99 -21.54
C ALA A 94 7.81 -9.89 -20.80
N SER A 95 7.00 -10.92 -20.92
CA SER A 95 5.79 -11.13 -20.12
C SER A 95 6.18 -11.29 -18.64
N ILE A 96 5.26 -11.01 -17.69
CA ILE A 96 5.50 -11.32 -16.27
C ILE A 96 5.92 -12.79 -16.09
N SER A 97 5.40 -13.70 -16.92
CA SER A 97 5.83 -15.12 -16.97
C SER A 97 7.26 -15.30 -17.48
N ASP A 98 7.71 -14.46 -18.43
CA ASP A 98 9.07 -14.52 -18.98
C ASP A 98 10.10 -13.87 -18.05
N MET A 99 9.67 -12.88 -17.22
CA MET A 99 10.49 -12.26 -16.18
C MET A 99 10.87 -13.27 -15.08
N THR A 100 9.98 -14.23 -14.79
CA THR A 100 10.25 -15.28 -13.79
C THR A 100 11.12 -16.41 -14.35
N THR A 101 11.14 -16.63 -15.67
CA THR A 101 11.86 -17.76 -16.29
C THR A 101 13.29 -17.43 -16.72
N LYS A 102 13.62 -16.14 -16.92
CA LYS A 102 14.86 -15.71 -17.60
C LYS A 102 16.00 -15.27 -16.69
N ARG A 103 15.99 -15.64 -15.42
CA ARG A 103 17.00 -15.23 -14.43
C ARG A 103 18.27 -16.10 -14.40
N THR A 104 18.63 -16.76 -15.49
CA THR A 104 19.77 -17.70 -15.53
C THR A 104 20.98 -17.27 -16.37
N ASP A 105 20.96 -16.09 -16.96
CA ASP A 105 22.18 -15.58 -17.55
C ASP A 105 22.73 -14.46 -16.68
N ASP A 106 23.87 -14.72 -16.05
CA ASP A 106 24.73 -13.77 -15.30
C ASP A 106 25.34 -12.69 -16.23
N ASN A 107 24.56 -12.18 -17.15
CA ASN A 107 24.90 -10.99 -17.88
C ASN A 107 24.71 -9.81 -16.93
N HIS A 108 25.74 -9.47 -16.17
CA HIS A 108 25.92 -8.18 -15.54
C HIS A 108 25.79 -7.08 -16.60
N HIS A 109 24.56 -6.64 -16.88
CA HIS A 109 24.34 -5.44 -17.67
C HIS A 109 24.96 -4.28 -16.91
N THR A 110 26.14 -3.85 -17.35
CA THR A 110 26.82 -2.67 -16.79
C THR A 110 26.08 -1.44 -17.28
N TYR A 111 25.14 -0.94 -16.48
CA TYR A 111 24.44 0.32 -16.77
C TYR A 111 25.39 1.49 -16.61
N THR A 112 25.38 2.42 -17.57
CA THR A 112 26.13 3.66 -17.47
C THR A 112 25.58 4.51 -16.31
N SER A 113 26.47 5.25 -15.62
CA SER A 113 26.09 6.16 -14.50
C SER A 113 24.97 7.12 -14.89
N GLU A 114 24.97 7.60 -16.12
CA GLU A 114 23.91 8.46 -16.67
C GLU A 114 22.55 7.75 -16.76
N GLN A 115 22.52 6.50 -17.26
CA GLN A 115 21.29 5.69 -17.34
C GLN A 115 20.71 5.43 -15.94
N LYS A 116 21.55 5.09 -14.96
CA LYS A 116 21.14 4.89 -13.57
C LYS A 116 20.55 6.17 -12.97
N SER A 117 21.20 7.32 -13.19
CA SER A 117 20.75 8.61 -12.68
C SER A 117 19.43 9.05 -13.30
N ARG A 118 19.26 8.90 -14.61
CA ARG A 118 18.03 9.23 -15.35
C ARG A 118 16.86 8.36 -14.89
N THR A 119 17.06 7.05 -14.80
CA THR A 119 16.02 6.10 -14.35
C THR A 119 15.60 6.39 -12.91
N ASN A 120 16.57 6.66 -12.02
CA ASN A 120 16.30 7.01 -10.62
C ASN A 120 15.50 8.31 -10.50
N ARG A 121 15.80 9.34 -11.32
CA ARG A 121 15.04 10.60 -11.31
C ARG A 121 13.60 10.41 -11.78
N LEU A 122 13.38 9.66 -12.86
CA LEU A 122 12.05 9.36 -13.37
C LEU A 122 11.24 8.59 -12.33
N HIS A 123 11.83 7.53 -11.78
CA HIS A 123 11.18 6.69 -10.78
C HIS A 123 10.83 7.47 -9.49
N ARG A 124 11.73 8.32 -9.03
CA ARG A 124 11.47 9.19 -7.87
C ARG A 124 10.29 10.14 -8.13
N ASN A 125 10.23 10.78 -9.28
CA ASN A 125 9.15 11.70 -9.61
C ASN A 125 7.81 10.97 -9.71
N GLU A 126 7.75 9.82 -10.36
CA GLU A 126 6.55 8.96 -10.41
C GLU A 126 6.10 8.57 -9.00
N THR A 127 7.04 8.14 -8.15
CA THR A 127 6.74 7.74 -6.76
C THR A 127 6.20 8.91 -5.95
N VAL A 128 6.83 10.10 -6.03
CA VAL A 128 6.39 11.29 -5.29
C VAL A 128 4.97 11.70 -5.72
N ILE A 129 4.70 11.74 -7.02
CA ILE A 129 3.37 12.09 -7.55
C ILE A 129 2.34 11.07 -7.07
N ALA A 130 2.61 9.76 -7.23
CA ALA A 130 1.70 8.71 -6.84
C ALA A 130 1.39 8.72 -5.34
N LEU A 131 2.41 8.89 -4.49
CA LEU A 131 2.24 8.96 -3.04
C LEU A 131 1.53 10.24 -2.58
N THR A 132 1.73 11.37 -3.27
CA THR A 132 0.98 12.61 -2.99
C THR A 132 -0.50 12.42 -3.29
N ILE A 133 -0.83 11.85 -4.44
CA ILE A 133 -2.23 11.55 -4.80
C ILE A 133 -2.83 10.58 -3.77
N ALA A 134 -2.12 9.51 -3.42
CA ALA A 134 -2.58 8.55 -2.41
C ALA A 134 -2.80 9.22 -1.03
N GLY A 135 -1.91 10.13 -0.62
CA GLY A 135 -2.05 10.90 0.61
C GLY A 135 -3.31 11.78 0.63
N VAL A 136 -3.58 12.48 -0.48
CA VAL A 136 -4.81 13.29 -0.64
C VAL A 136 -6.05 12.40 -0.57
N VAL A 137 -6.05 11.25 -1.25
CA VAL A 137 -7.16 10.29 -1.21
C VAL A 137 -7.37 9.75 0.21
N ASN A 138 -6.31 9.39 0.93
CA ASN A 138 -6.41 8.91 2.31
C ASN A 138 -6.98 9.99 3.25
N ALA A 139 -6.52 11.23 3.11
CA ALA A 139 -7.11 12.36 3.84
C ALA A 139 -8.60 12.53 3.51
N GLY A 140 -8.97 12.41 2.24
CA GLY A 140 -10.35 12.44 1.78
C GLY A 140 -11.22 11.37 2.43
N ILE A 141 -10.75 10.13 2.50
CA ILE A 141 -11.46 9.01 3.16
C ILE A 141 -11.73 9.33 4.64
N LEU A 142 -10.73 9.87 5.34
CA LEU A 142 -10.89 10.27 6.74
C LEU A 142 -11.94 11.37 6.90
N LEU A 143 -11.94 12.38 6.03
CA LEU A 143 -12.90 13.47 6.07
C LEU A 143 -14.33 12.98 5.78
N VAL A 144 -14.51 12.09 4.82
CA VAL A 144 -15.81 11.45 4.50
C VAL A 144 -16.34 10.65 5.69
N ALA A 145 -15.47 10.06 6.49
CA ALA A 145 -15.86 9.27 7.65
C ALA A 145 -16.34 10.12 8.86
N ILE A 146 -15.88 11.37 9.01
CA ILE A 146 -16.16 12.22 10.19
C ILE A 146 -17.66 12.31 10.52
N PRO A 147 -18.57 12.65 9.58
CA PRO A 147 -19.99 12.81 9.90
C PRO A 147 -20.69 11.51 10.33
N LEU A 148 -20.18 10.36 9.88
CA LEU A 148 -20.70 9.06 10.30
C LEU A 148 -20.41 8.78 11.77
N PHE A 149 -19.31 9.34 12.29
CA PHE A 149 -18.89 9.14 13.67
C PHE A 149 -19.37 10.26 14.61
N GLN A 150 -19.68 11.45 14.08
CA GLN A 150 -20.24 12.57 14.83
C GLN A 150 -21.75 12.36 15.06
N GLY A 151 -22.13 11.82 16.18
CA GLY A 151 -23.52 11.73 16.59
C GLY A 151 -24.16 10.34 16.65
N THR A 152 -23.44 9.29 16.26
CA THR A 152 -24.00 7.92 16.26
C THR A 152 -23.52 7.03 17.40
N GLY A 153 -22.65 7.51 18.31
CA GLY A 153 -22.09 6.65 19.37
C GLY A 153 -21.51 5.36 18.81
N VAL A 154 -20.68 5.46 17.78
CA VAL A 154 -20.26 4.33 16.97
C VAL A 154 -19.56 3.28 17.80
N ASN A 155 -20.22 2.15 17.98
CA ASN A 155 -19.57 0.92 18.41
C ASN A 155 -18.63 0.43 17.29
N VAL A 156 -17.41 0.06 17.65
CA VAL A 156 -16.34 -0.49 16.76
C VAL A 156 -16.80 -1.76 16.00
N ASN A 157 -17.98 -2.26 16.31
CA ASN A 157 -18.57 -3.47 15.73
C ASN A 157 -19.48 -3.23 14.50
N LEU A 158 -19.40 -2.07 13.85
CA LEU A 158 -20.16 -1.82 12.64
C LEU A 158 -19.76 -2.81 11.53
N THR A 159 -20.77 -3.38 10.89
CA THR A 159 -20.56 -4.15 9.66
C THR A 159 -20.38 -3.19 8.47
N VAL A 160 -19.73 -3.65 7.40
CA VAL A 160 -19.62 -2.88 6.14
C VAL A 160 -20.99 -2.46 5.63
N GLN A 161 -22.00 -3.33 5.78
CA GLN A 161 -23.38 -3.04 5.37
C GLN A 161 -24.01 -1.89 6.18
N GLN A 162 -23.78 -1.84 7.48
CA GLN A 162 -24.25 -0.75 8.33
C GLN A 162 -23.55 0.57 7.98
N PHE A 163 -22.27 0.52 7.61
CA PHE A 163 -21.52 1.68 7.16
C PHE A 163 -22.09 2.24 5.85
N VAL A 164 -22.32 1.39 4.86
CA VAL A 164 -22.95 1.77 3.58
C VAL A 164 -24.37 2.28 3.79
N ALA A 165 -25.15 1.64 4.66
CA ALA A 165 -26.50 2.09 5.00
C ALA A 165 -26.49 3.46 5.70
N GLY A 166 -25.54 3.70 6.59
CA GLY A 166 -25.35 5.02 7.23
C GLY A 166 -25.04 6.11 6.22
N MET A 167 -24.13 5.86 5.25
CA MET A 167 -23.86 6.78 4.14
C MET A 167 -25.11 7.06 3.31
N SER A 168 -25.86 6.01 2.98
CA SER A 168 -27.12 6.15 2.24
C SER A 168 -28.16 6.96 3.01
N HIS A 169 -28.24 6.81 4.31
CA HIS A 169 -29.20 7.51 5.17
C HIS A 169 -28.85 8.99 5.33
N ILE A 170 -27.56 9.32 5.51
CA ILE A 170 -27.09 10.69 5.76
C ILE A 170 -27.06 11.51 4.47
N TYR A 171 -26.53 10.93 3.39
CA TYR A 171 -26.21 11.64 2.15
C TYR A 171 -27.04 11.19 0.94
N GLY A 172 -27.93 10.24 1.11
CA GLY A 172 -28.78 9.71 0.06
C GLY A 172 -28.26 8.41 -0.57
N PRO A 173 -29.16 7.64 -1.22
CA PRO A 173 -28.87 6.29 -1.72
C PRO A 173 -27.77 6.25 -2.80
N ALA A 174 -27.64 7.32 -3.60
CA ALA A 174 -26.60 7.40 -4.64
C ALA A 174 -25.18 7.35 -4.03
N ILE A 175 -24.97 8.06 -2.91
CA ILE A 175 -23.67 8.11 -2.22
C ILE A 175 -23.36 6.77 -1.55
N GLY A 176 -24.34 6.11 -0.94
CA GLY A 176 -24.14 4.79 -0.41
C GLY A 176 -23.72 3.76 -1.45
N VAL A 177 -24.33 3.79 -2.64
CA VAL A 177 -23.96 2.93 -3.77
C VAL A 177 -22.54 3.26 -4.26
N LEU A 178 -22.22 4.54 -4.43
CA LEU A 178 -20.89 4.97 -4.88
C LEU A 178 -19.81 4.56 -3.88
N PHE A 179 -20.06 4.75 -2.60
CA PHE A 179 -19.17 4.31 -1.53
C PHE A 179 -18.96 2.79 -1.55
N ALA A 180 -20.03 1.99 -1.73
CA ALA A 180 -19.91 0.53 -1.86
C ALA A 180 -19.07 0.13 -3.09
N LEU A 181 -19.22 0.82 -4.21
CA LEU A 181 -18.40 0.61 -5.41
C LEU A 181 -16.93 0.96 -5.18
N THR A 182 -16.64 2.05 -4.45
CA THR A 182 -15.25 2.42 -4.11
C THR A 182 -14.61 1.40 -3.19
N LEU A 183 -15.33 0.88 -2.18
CA LEU A 183 -14.86 -0.19 -1.32
C LEU A 183 -14.57 -1.48 -2.11
N LEU A 184 -15.47 -1.86 -3.02
CA LEU A 184 -15.29 -3.03 -3.87
C LEU A 184 -14.05 -2.88 -4.77
N ALA A 185 -13.90 -1.73 -5.43
CA ALA A 185 -12.75 -1.43 -6.27
C ALA A 185 -11.43 -1.47 -5.48
N SER A 186 -11.40 -0.88 -4.29
CA SER A 186 -10.26 -0.91 -3.37
C SER A 186 -9.92 -2.34 -2.95
N GLY A 187 -10.91 -3.14 -2.54
CA GLY A 187 -10.73 -4.52 -2.13
C GLY A 187 -10.18 -5.42 -3.25
N LEU A 188 -10.71 -5.27 -4.47
CA LEU A 188 -10.21 -6.02 -5.63
C LEU A 188 -8.78 -5.64 -5.99
N SER A 189 -8.44 -4.35 -5.95
CA SER A 189 -7.09 -3.85 -6.19
C SER A 189 -6.11 -4.38 -5.14
N SER A 190 -6.45 -4.26 -3.86
CA SER A 190 -5.60 -4.73 -2.74
C SER A 190 -5.40 -6.25 -2.77
N SER A 191 -6.43 -7.03 -3.08
CA SER A 191 -6.34 -8.50 -3.22
C SER A 191 -5.38 -8.91 -4.34
N ALA A 192 -5.42 -8.21 -5.49
CA ALA A 192 -4.50 -8.47 -6.60
C ALA A 192 -3.06 -8.13 -6.23
N LEU A 193 -2.83 -6.97 -5.59
CA LEU A 193 -1.50 -6.55 -5.13
C LEU A 193 -0.94 -7.49 -4.06
N GLY A 194 -1.76 -7.93 -3.09
CA GLY A 194 -1.35 -8.89 -2.07
C GLY A 194 -0.91 -10.23 -2.67
N THR A 195 -1.60 -10.70 -3.73
CA THR A 195 -1.21 -11.91 -4.45
C THR A 195 0.15 -11.74 -5.15
N ILE A 196 0.39 -10.60 -5.80
CA ILE A 196 1.68 -10.29 -6.45
C ILE A 196 2.79 -10.19 -5.40
N ALA A 197 2.52 -9.50 -4.30
CA ALA A 197 3.46 -9.34 -3.19
C ALA A 197 3.90 -10.69 -2.61
N GLY A 198 2.95 -11.58 -2.33
CA GLY A 198 3.24 -12.93 -1.85
C GLY A 198 4.13 -13.72 -2.84
N GLN A 199 3.88 -13.60 -4.15
CA GLN A 199 4.72 -14.25 -5.16
C GLN A 199 6.16 -13.69 -5.18
N VAL A 200 6.31 -12.37 -5.08
CA VAL A 200 7.62 -11.69 -5.06
C VAL A 200 8.42 -12.08 -3.81
N ILE A 201 7.77 -12.10 -2.66
CA ILE A 201 8.40 -12.47 -1.38
C ILE A 201 8.82 -13.94 -1.40
N MET A 202 7.95 -14.84 -1.85
CA MET A 202 8.28 -16.27 -1.96
C MET A 202 9.47 -16.49 -2.90
N GLU A 203 9.53 -15.78 -4.04
CA GLU A 203 10.64 -15.88 -4.98
C GLU A 203 11.95 -15.37 -4.38
N GLY A 204 11.89 -14.26 -3.63
CA GLY A 204 13.07 -13.65 -3.00
C GLY A 204 13.62 -14.45 -1.83
N LEU A 205 12.76 -15.04 -0.99
CA LEU A 205 13.17 -15.73 0.24
C LEU A 205 13.47 -17.21 0.03
N ILE A 206 12.65 -17.92 -0.78
CA ILE A 206 12.78 -19.37 -0.91
C ILE A 206 13.83 -19.75 -1.95
N GLY A 207 14.09 -18.86 -2.95
CA GLY A 207 15.12 -19.09 -3.97
C GLY A 207 14.85 -20.30 -4.90
N LYS A 208 13.81 -21.09 -4.63
CA LYS A 208 13.44 -22.26 -5.43
C LYS A 208 12.46 -21.89 -6.53
N ARG A 209 12.71 -22.43 -7.72
CA ARG A 209 11.83 -22.28 -8.89
C ARG A 209 10.64 -23.23 -8.75
N TRP A 210 9.60 -22.78 -8.11
CA TRP A 210 8.34 -23.52 -8.07
C TRP A 210 7.54 -23.22 -9.35
N ASN A 211 6.71 -24.19 -9.76
CA ASN A 211 5.78 -23.98 -10.85
C ASN A 211 4.90 -22.74 -10.55
N ILE A 212 4.75 -21.85 -11.55
CA ILE A 212 4.01 -20.59 -11.44
C ILE A 212 2.60 -20.83 -10.94
N TRP A 213 1.94 -21.89 -11.38
CA TRP A 213 0.59 -22.25 -10.94
C TRP A 213 0.53 -22.68 -9.49
N ALA A 214 1.45 -23.54 -9.03
CA ALA A 214 1.54 -23.97 -7.64
C ALA A 214 1.77 -22.76 -6.72
N ARG A 215 2.65 -21.86 -7.07
CA ARG A 215 2.95 -20.64 -6.31
C ARG A 215 1.72 -19.73 -6.19
N ARG A 216 0.96 -19.54 -7.27
CA ARG A 216 -0.29 -18.75 -7.26
C ARG A 216 -1.35 -19.37 -6.37
N ILE A 217 -1.54 -20.68 -6.44
CA ILE A 217 -2.53 -21.41 -5.63
C ILE A 217 -2.14 -21.32 -4.16
N ILE A 218 -0.89 -21.61 -3.82
CA ILE A 218 -0.41 -21.56 -2.43
C ILE A 218 -0.58 -20.16 -1.85
N THR A 219 -0.16 -19.11 -2.57
CA THR A 219 -0.31 -17.73 -2.10
C THR A 219 -1.77 -17.37 -1.85
N ARG A 220 -2.68 -17.80 -2.72
CA ARG A 220 -4.13 -17.56 -2.54
C ARG A 220 -4.70 -18.33 -1.35
N ILE A 221 -4.33 -19.58 -1.18
CA ILE A 221 -4.78 -20.39 -0.04
C ILE A 221 -4.29 -19.77 1.26
N VAL A 222 -3.00 -19.41 1.35
CA VAL A 222 -2.42 -18.77 2.55
C VAL A 222 -3.12 -17.46 2.89
N ASN A 223 -3.54 -16.68 1.90
CA ASN A 223 -4.22 -15.40 2.14
C ASN A 223 -5.70 -15.58 2.50
N VAL A 224 -6.41 -16.51 1.86
CA VAL A 224 -7.87 -16.67 2.02
C VAL A 224 -8.22 -17.55 3.21
N PHE A 225 -7.44 -18.60 3.47
CA PHE A 225 -7.73 -19.62 4.47
C PHE A 225 -7.89 -19.06 5.90
N PRO A 226 -6.96 -18.23 6.44
CA PRO A 226 -7.11 -17.68 7.79
C PRO A 226 -8.35 -16.79 7.93
N THR A 227 -8.61 -15.96 6.91
CA THR A 227 -9.77 -15.06 6.89
C THR A 227 -11.07 -15.84 6.84
N THR A 228 -11.14 -16.91 6.04
CA THR A 228 -12.32 -17.76 5.94
C THR A 228 -12.61 -18.44 7.27
N ILE A 229 -11.59 -19.00 7.93
CA ILE A 229 -11.76 -19.63 9.25
C ILE A 229 -12.27 -18.61 10.26
N ALA A 230 -11.67 -17.42 10.31
CA ALA A 230 -12.05 -16.39 11.27
C ALA A 230 -13.51 -15.93 11.08
N ILE A 231 -13.99 -15.83 9.83
CA ILE A 231 -15.39 -15.53 9.52
C ILE A 231 -16.31 -16.68 9.95
N LEU A 232 -15.92 -17.93 9.69
CA LEU A 232 -16.69 -19.11 10.14
C LEU A 232 -16.79 -19.22 11.66
N LEU A 233 -15.79 -18.70 12.38
CA LEU A 233 -15.81 -18.57 13.85
C LEU A 233 -16.63 -17.37 14.34
N GLY A 234 -17.31 -16.64 13.44
CA GLY A 234 -18.19 -15.53 13.80
C GLY A 234 -17.49 -14.19 14.00
N LEU A 235 -16.20 -14.07 13.64
CA LEU A 235 -15.49 -12.78 13.72
C LEU A 235 -15.94 -11.84 12.60
N SER A 236 -16.20 -10.57 12.95
CA SER A 236 -16.55 -9.55 11.96
C SER A 236 -15.40 -9.31 10.98
N PRO A 237 -15.64 -9.26 9.65
CA PRO A 237 -14.61 -8.95 8.65
C PRO A 237 -13.93 -7.60 8.89
N LEU A 238 -14.65 -6.60 9.41
CA LEU A 238 -14.10 -5.28 9.71
C LEU A 238 -13.11 -5.34 10.88
N VAL A 239 -13.46 -6.07 11.92
CA VAL A 239 -12.57 -6.30 13.08
C VAL A 239 -11.30 -7.01 12.64
N LEU A 240 -11.41 -8.07 11.84
CA LEU A 240 -10.26 -8.78 11.27
C LEU A 240 -9.38 -7.86 10.43
N LEU A 241 -9.98 -6.97 9.64
CA LEU A 241 -9.26 -5.98 8.84
C LEU A 241 -8.43 -5.07 9.75
N ILE A 242 -9.02 -4.50 10.81
CA ILE A 242 -8.32 -3.60 11.73
C ILE A 242 -7.16 -4.33 12.43
N TYR A 243 -7.39 -5.52 13.00
CA TYR A 243 -6.32 -6.30 13.64
C TYR A 243 -5.19 -6.65 12.68
N SER A 244 -5.52 -7.03 11.45
CA SER A 244 -4.49 -7.31 10.44
C SER A 244 -3.62 -6.09 10.13
N GLN A 245 -4.21 -4.89 10.08
CA GLN A 245 -3.48 -3.65 9.83
C GLN A 245 -2.57 -3.27 11.02
N VAL A 246 -3.02 -3.50 12.25
CA VAL A 246 -2.18 -3.30 13.44
C VAL A 246 -0.98 -4.25 13.42
N ILE A 247 -1.19 -5.53 13.10
CA ILE A 247 -0.10 -6.51 12.95
C ILE A 247 0.87 -6.06 11.84
N LEU A 248 0.36 -5.58 10.71
CA LEU A 248 1.20 -5.04 9.63
C LEU A 248 2.02 -3.84 10.12
N SER A 249 1.45 -2.93 10.92
CA SER A 249 2.19 -1.81 11.50
C SER A 249 3.35 -2.27 12.37
N LEU A 250 3.13 -3.27 13.22
CA LEU A 250 4.18 -3.86 14.05
C LEU A 250 5.30 -4.50 13.21
N MET A 251 4.97 -4.98 12.01
CA MET A 251 5.94 -5.59 11.10
C MET A 251 6.70 -4.57 10.22
N ILE A 252 6.26 -3.31 10.11
CA ILE A 252 6.92 -2.30 9.26
C ILE A 252 8.41 -2.07 9.61
N PRO A 253 8.84 -1.97 10.87
CA PRO A 253 10.24 -1.73 11.21
C PRO A 253 11.18 -2.81 10.65
N LEU A 254 10.71 -4.05 10.51
CA LEU A 254 11.51 -5.19 10.08
C LEU A 254 12.12 -5.01 8.67
N PRO A 255 11.38 -4.64 7.62
CA PRO A 255 11.97 -4.30 6.32
C PRO A 255 12.52 -2.87 6.24
N MET A 256 11.99 -1.91 7.01
CA MET A 256 12.42 -0.51 6.92
C MET A 256 13.81 -0.28 7.49
N ILE A 257 14.15 -0.90 8.62
CA ILE A 257 15.47 -0.71 9.25
C ILE A 257 16.60 -1.17 8.32
N PRO A 258 16.60 -2.41 7.77
CA PRO A 258 17.61 -2.81 6.81
C PRO A 258 17.63 -1.95 5.55
N LEU A 259 16.45 -1.54 5.05
CA LEU A 259 16.35 -0.69 3.86
C LEU A 259 17.07 0.65 4.08
N VAL A 260 16.79 1.34 5.19
CA VAL A 260 17.45 2.61 5.53
C VAL A 260 18.95 2.41 5.73
N TYR A 261 19.35 1.33 6.42
CA TYR A 261 20.76 1.00 6.64
C TYR A 261 21.52 0.81 5.32
N TYR A 262 21.05 -0.05 4.44
CA TYR A 262 21.75 -0.35 3.18
C TYR A 262 21.75 0.86 2.22
N THR A 263 20.65 1.61 2.13
CA THR A 263 20.55 2.79 1.25
C THR A 263 21.35 4.00 1.75
N SER A 264 21.74 4.02 3.03
CA SER A 264 22.60 5.06 3.61
C SER A 264 24.09 4.79 3.43
N LYS A 265 24.48 3.57 3.06
CA LYS A 265 25.91 3.18 2.97
C LYS A 265 26.43 3.28 1.53
N LYS A 266 27.44 4.14 1.33
CA LYS A 266 28.12 4.31 0.03
C LYS A 266 28.73 3.00 -0.48
N LYS A 267 29.14 2.09 0.42
CA LYS A 267 29.70 0.77 0.08
C LYS A 267 28.74 -0.08 -0.75
N PHE A 268 27.42 0.02 -0.50
CA PHE A 268 26.40 -0.77 -1.18
C PHE A 268 25.77 -0.01 -2.34
N MET A 269 25.56 1.31 -2.19
CA MET A 269 24.80 2.14 -3.15
C MET A 269 25.70 2.94 -4.10
N GLY A 270 27.00 3.02 -3.84
CA GLY A 270 27.92 3.79 -4.69
C GLY A 270 27.48 5.24 -4.84
N GLU A 271 27.24 5.68 -6.10
CA GLU A 271 26.80 7.04 -6.45
C GLU A 271 25.31 7.30 -6.11
N LEU A 272 24.52 6.24 -5.92
CA LEU A 272 23.09 6.32 -5.62
C LEU A 272 22.79 6.38 -4.12
N VAL A 273 23.79 6.59 -3.28
CA VAL A 273 23.61 6.73 -1.84
C VAL A 273 22.63 7.88 -1.51
N ASN A 274 21.75 7.64 -0.55
CA ASN A 274 20.76 8.62 -0.11
C ASN A 274 21.42 9.90 0.42
N ARG A 275 20.81 11.04 0.12
CA ARG A 275 21.24 12.33 0.68
C ARG A 275 20.97 12.36 2.19
N LYS A 276 21.78 13.10 2.95
CA LYS A 276 21.64 13.24 4.41
C LYS A 276 20.20 13.60 4.83
N ARG A 277 19.53 14.51 4.13
CA ARG A 277 18.13 14.88 4.39
C ARG A 277 17.17 13.68 4.27
N THR A 278 17.34 12.85 3.23
CA THR A 278 16.54 11.65 3.03
C THR A 278 16.75 10.61 4.14
N ILE A 279 18.00 10.45 4.58
CA ILE A 279 18.35 9.54 5.68
C ILE A 279 17.70 10.02 6.99
N VAL A 280 17.80 11.32 7.31
CA VAL A 280 17.20 11.90 8.52
C VAL A 280 15.69 11.74 8.50
N LEU A 281 15.02 12.05 7.38
CA LEU A 281 13.57 11.86 7.24
C LEU A 281 13.16 10.38 7.39
N ALA A 282 13.91 9.47 6.77
CA ALA A 282 13.63 8.04 6.87
C ALA A 282 13.80 7.53 8.32
N LEU A 283 14.86 7.95 9.01
CA LEU A 283 15.07 7.60 10.43
C LEU A 283 13.96 8.20 11.31
N ALA A 284 13.58 9.45 11.10
CA ALA A 284 12.49 10.08 11.84
C ALA A 284 11.17 9.30 11.65
N THR A 285 10.87 8.86 10.42
CA THR A 285 9.69 8.03 10.13
C THR A 285 9.77 6.68 10.85
N VAL A 286 10.92 6.01 10.83
CA VAL A 286 11.11 4.72 11.55
C VAL A 286 10.90 4.91 13.05
N VAL A 287 11.52 5.94 13.64
CA VAL A 287 11.37 6.25 15.08
C VAL A 287 9.90 6.53 15.42
N LEU A 288 9.22 7.33 14.62
CA LEU A 288 7.81 7.66 14.82
C LEU A 288 6.94 6.39 14.81
N ILE A 289 7.11 5.51 13.82
CA ILE A 289 6.34 4.26 13.74
C ILE A 289 6.63 3.35 14.94
N ILE A 290 7.90 3.22 15.32
CA ILE A 290 8.28 2.41 16.49
C ILE A 290 7.68 3.02 17.76
N SER A 291 7.69 4.34 17.92
CA SER A 291 7.11 5.02 19.08
C SER A 291 5.60 4.74 19.22
N PHE A 292 4.84 4.88 18.13
CA PHE A 292 3.40 4.55 18.14
C PHE A 292 3.15 3.08 18.45
N ASN A 293 3.90 2.18 17.84
CA ASN A 293 3.78 0.74 18.09
C ASN A 293 4.13 0.39 19.54
N THR A 294 5.19 0.98 20.11
CA THR A 294 5.58 0.76 21.51
C THR A 294 4.52 1.32 22.46
N LEU A 295 4.03 2.53 22.20
CA LEU A 295 2.97 3.14 22.98
C LEU A 295 1.72 2.25 22.99
N LEU A 296 1.31 1.71 21.84
CA LEU A 296 0.18 0.78 21.78
C LEU A 296 0.45 -0.48 22.62
N LEU A 297 1.62 -1.09 22.49
CA LEU A 297 1.94 -2.30 23.25
C LEU A 297 1.94 -2.04 24.77
N THR A 298 2.44 -0.88 25.23
CA THR A 298 2.43 -0.53 26.65
C THR A 298 1.04 -0.20 27.20
N THR A 299 0.09 0.15 26.35
CA THR A 299 -1.31 0.42 26.77
C THR A 299 -2.20 -0.81 26.72
N LEU A 300 -1.76 -1.88 26.05
CA LEU A 300 -2.47 -3.17 25.96
C LEU A 300 -2.05 -4.15 27.08
N VAL A 301 -0.89 -3.92 27.71
CA VAL A 301 -0.37 -4.68 28.85
C VAL A 301 -0.72 -3.99 30.14
#